data_337d815611c38777c92b95b5ae90c3a4
#
_entry.id   337d815611c38777c92b95b5ae90c3a4
#
_cell.length_a   1.000
_cell.length_b   1.000
_cell.length_c   1.000
_cell.angle_alpha   90.00
_cell.angle_beta   90.00
_cell.angle_gamma   90.00
#
_symmetry.space_group_name_H-M   'P 1'
#
loop_
_entity.id
_entity.type
_entity.pdbx_description
1 polymer ?
#
loop_
_entity_poly.entity_id
_entity_poly.type
_entity_poly.pdbx_seq_one_letter_code
_entity_poly.pdbx_strand_id
1 'polypeptide(L)'
;ASKNDKAGGKGLFFDDYCNWQRIPEFSEVIKASPAAEVAADLMRSDTVQLFHDHVLVKEPRTTMATPWHQDGPYYFVEGQQNVSFWSPLDPVTDATLRCVAGSHLWEKPVLPTKWAKNEPFFDPAPYLAVPDPDAEGMDIREWEMEPGDAVAFNYGILHGARGNTAAAR
;
A
#
# COMPACT_ATOMS: atom_id res chain seq x y z
N ALA A 1 -0.29 -5.10 -16.13
CA ALA A 1 0.59 -5.35 -14.97
C ALA A 1 1.99 -4.81 -15.27
N SER A 2 2.57 -4.08 -14.35
CA SER A 2 3.97 -3.67 -14.39
C SER A 2 4.85 -4.70 -13.69
N LYS A 3 6.12 -4.82 -14.12
CA LYS A 3 7.11 -5.68 -13.47
C LYS A 3 8.08 -4.80 -12.71
N ASN A 4 8.21 -5.04 -11.41
CA ASN A 4 9.13 -4.33 -10.53
C ASN A 4 10.37 -5.17 -10.20
N ASP A 5 10.80 -6.03 -11.13
CA ASP A 5 11.92 -6.95 -10.91
C ASP A 5 13.27 -6.21 -11.01
N LYS A 6 14.09 -6.31 -9.94
CA LYS A 6 15.51 -5.98 -9.99
C LYS A 6 16.30 -7.29 -9.97
N ALA A 7 17.16 -7.46 -10.94
CA ALA A 7 18.03 -8.62 -11.11
C ALA A 7 18.67 -9.08 -9.78
N GLY A 8 18.40 -10.33 -9.37
CA GLY A 8 19.00 -10.97 -8.19
C GLY A 8 18.09 -11.89 -7.39
N GLY A 9 16.78 -11.74 -7.47
CA GLY A 9 15.81 -12.64 -6.85
C GLY A 9 15.34 -13.74 -7.80
N LYS A 10 14.91 -14.88 -7.27
CA LYS A 10 14.29 -15.96 -8.06
C LYS A 10 12.78 -15.76 -8.27
N GLY A 11 12.14 -14.86 -7.50
CA GLY A 11 10.72 -14.52 -7.60
C GLY A 11 10.51 -13.15 -8.23
N LEU A 12 9.33 -12.92 -8.80
CA LEU A 12 8.93 -11.65 -9.39
C LEU A 12 8.13 -10.81 -8.39
N PHE A 13 8.27 -9.50 -8.49
CA PHE A 13 7.32 -8.55 -7.93
C PHE A 13 6.61 -7.84 -9.07
N PHE A 14 5.30 -7.95 -9.12
CA PHE A 14 4.49 -7.24 -10.10
C PHE A 14 3.22 -6.66 -9.46
N ASP A 15 2.68 -5.65 -10.11
CA ASP A 15 1.48 -4.95 -9.70
C ASP A 15 0.55 -4.67 -10.87
N ASP A 16 -0.73 -4.50 -10.59
CA ASP A 16 -1.76 -4.15 -11.57
C ASP A 16 -2.85 -3.29 -10.93
N TYR A 17 -3.39 -2.37 -11.71
CA TYR A 17 -4.36 -1.38 -11.26
C TYR A 17 -5.70 -1.52 -11.98
N CYS A 18 -6.78 -1.05 -11.32
CA CYS A 18 -8.10 -0.88 -11.91
C CYS A 18 -8.66 -2.19 -12.48
N ASN A 19 -8.49 -3.29 -11.75
CA ASN A 19 -8.95 -4.61 -12.16
C ASN A 19 -10.46 -4.77 -12.05
N TRP A 20 -11.11 -4.05 -11.13
CA TRP A 20 -12.52 -4.17 -10.81
C TRP A 20 -13.45 -3.95 -12.02
N GLN A 21 -13.03 -3.18 -13.03
CA GLN A 21 -13.83 -2.93 -14.23
C GLN A 21 -13.79 -4.09 -15.23
N ARG A 22 -12.77 -4.94 -15.17
CA ARG A 22 -12.53 -6.00 -16.17
C ARG A 22 -12.54 -7.41 -15.59
N ILE A 23 -12.45 -7.56 -14.28
CA ILE A 23 -12.45 -8.84 -13.58
C ILE A 23 -13.68 -8.89 -12.66
N PRO A 24 -14.69 -9.75 -12.99
CA PRO A 24 -15.96 -9.79 -12.24
C PRO A 24 -15.77 -10.03 -10.73
N GLU A 25 -14.84 -10.87 -10.33
CA GLU A 25 -14.58 -11.21 -8.94
C GLU A 25 -14.11 -9.98 -8.14
N PHE A 26 -13.28 -9.13 -8.71
CA PHE A 26 -12.91 -7.85 -8.09
C PHE A 26 -14.11 -6.91 -7.97
N SER A 27 -14.93 -6.84 -9.01
CA SER A 27 -16.16 -6.04 -8.98
C SER A 27 -17.13 -6.53 -7.91
N GLU A 28 -17.25 -7.84 -7.74
CA GLU A 28 -18.11 -8.45 -6.71
C GLU A 28 -17.61 -8.10 -5.30
N VAL A 29 -16.34 -8.29 -5.02
CA VAL A 29 -15.74 -7.94 -3.71
C VAL A 29 -15.96 -6.46 -3.39
N ILE A 30 -15.71 -5.56 -4.32
CA ILE A 30 -15.86 -4.11 -4.10
C ILE A 30 -17.33 -3.73 -3.84
N LYS A 31 -18.28 -4.34 -4.53
CA LYS A 31 -19.70 -3.97 -4.47
C LYS A 31 -20.49 -4.71 -3.40
N ALA A 32 -20.07 -5.92 -3.04
CA ALA A 32 -20.82 -6.81 -2.16
C ALA A 32 -20.18 -6.99 -0.78
N SER A 33 -18.91 -6.63 -0.61
CA SER A 33 -18.27 -6.69 0.71
C SER A 33 -18.70 -5.50 1.60
N PRO A 34 -18.51 -5.57 2.91
CA PRO A 34 -18.80 -4.47 3.83
C PRO A 34 -17.80 -3.30 3.73
N ALA A 35 -16.83 -3.35 2.81
CA ALA A 35 -15.77 -2.35 2.72
C ALA A 35 -16.31 -0.92 2.53
N ALA A 36 -17.36 -0.74 1.75
CA ALA A 36 -17.96 0.57 1.53
C ALA A 36 -18.60 1.15 2.82
N GLU A 37 -19.28 0.31 3.60
CA GLU A 37 -19.89 0.72 4.89
C GLU A 37 -18.78 1.07 5.89
N VAL A 38 -17.76 0.22 6.02
CA VAL A 38 -16.62 0.48 6.91
C VAL A 38 -15.88 1.75 6.49
N ALA A 39 -15.71 1.99 5.20
CA ALA A 39 -15.09 3.23 4.70
C ALA A 39 -15.91 4.47 5.05
N ALA A 40 -17.23 4.40 4.90
CA ALA A 40 -18.15 5.49 5.25
C ALA A 40 -18.03 5.83 6.74
N ASP A 41 -18.06 4.83 7.61
CA ASP A 41 -17.93 5.00 9.06
C ASP A 41 -16.57 5.60 9.45
N LEU A 42 -15.47 5.08 8.90
CA LEU A 42 -14.12 5.58 9.18
C LEU A 42 -13.93 7.04 8.71
N MET A 43 -14.48 7.38 7.57
CA MET A 43 -14.41 8.73 7.00
C MET A 43 -15.49 9.67 7.56
N ARG A 44 -16.47 9.15 8.34
CA ARG A 44 -17.65 9.89 8.81
C ARG A 44 -18.36 10.60 7.66
N SER A 45 -18.67 9.83 6.63
CA SER A 45 -19.28 10.32 5.39
C SER A 45 -20.51 9.49 5.04
N ASP A 46 -21.57 10.14 4.58
CA ASP A 46 -22.79 9.47 4.13
C ASP A 46 -22.61 8.74 2.79
N THR A 47 -21.51 9.03 2.09
CA THR A 47 -21.21 8.45 0.79
C THR A 47 -19.74 8.11 0.68
N VAL A 48 -19.43 7.07 -0.09
CA VAL A 48 -18.05 6.71 -0.47
C VAL A 48 -17.95 6.57 -1.96
N GLN A 49 -16.78 6.90 -2.49
CA GLN A 49 -16.46 6.69 -3.89
C GLN A 49 -15.20 5.84 -4.00
N LEU A 50 -15.29 4.73 -4.74
CA LEU A 50 -14.11 3.96 -5.08
C LEU A 50 -13.16 4.82 -5.92
N PHE A 51 -11.92 4.89 -5.47
CA PHE A 51 -10.85 5.55 -6.23
C PHE A 51 -10.22 4.56 -7.23
N HIS A 52 -9.59 3.50 -6.74
CA HIS A 52 -9.09 2.40 -7.56
C HIS A 52 -8.84 1.16 -6.71
N ASP A 53 -8.60 0.03 -7.35
CA ASP A 53 -7.98 -1.16 -6.77
C ASP A 53 -6.56 -1.34 -7.29
N HIS A 54 -5.69 -1.88 -6.44
CA HIS A 54 -4.29 -2.13 -6.73
C HIS A 54 -3.91 -3.53 -6.23
N VAL A 55 -3.51 -4.40 -7.13
CA VAL A 55 -3.03 -5.75 -6.80
C VAL A 55 -1.51 -5.74 -6.80
N LEU A 56 -0.92 -6.26 -5.72
CA LEU A 56 0.52 -6.41 -5.56
C LEU A 56 0.82 -7.89 -5.36
N VAL A 57 1.68 -8.45 -6.18
CA VAL A 57 2.07 -9.85 -6.07
C VAL A 57 3.58 -9.97 -5.90
N LYS A 58 4.00 -10.49 -4.76
CA LYS A 58 5.37 -10.83 -4.46
C LYS A 58 5.52 -12.35 -4.45
N GLU A 59 6.04 -12.90 -5.53
CA GLU A 59 6.32 -14.34 -5.60
C GLU A 59 7.32 -14.78 -4.51
N PRO A 60 7.32 -16.05 -4.12
CA PRO A 60 8.33 -16.60 -3.22
C PRO A 60 9.74 -16.27 -3.67
N ARG A 61 10.63 -15.96 -2.72
CA ARG A 61 12.03 -15.56 -2.93
C ARG A 61 12.22 -14.22 -3.66
N THR A 62 11.21 -13.36 -3.64
CA THR A 62 11.34 -11.96 -4.07
C THR A 62 12.00 -11.15 -2.98
N THR A 63 13.20 -10.64 -3.25
CA THR A 63 13.92 -9.77 -2.29
C THR A 63 13.45 -8.32 -2.35
N MET A 64 12.67 -7.96 -3.36
CA MET A 64 12.23 -6.60 -3.58
C MET A 64 11.15 -6.19 -2.58
N ALA A 65 11.47 -5.21 -1.76
CA ALA A 65 10.51 -4.56 -0.85
C ALA A 65 9.58 -3.63 -1.62
N THR A 66 8.39 -3.39 -1.07
CA THR A 66 7.62 -2.17 -1.37
C THR A 66 8.26 -1.04 -0.57
N PRO A 67 8.83 -0.02 -1.22
CA PRO A 67 9.52 1.06 -0.53
C PRO A 67 8.57 1.80 0.42
N TRP A 68 9.13 2.41 1.46
CA TRP A 68 8.37 3.30 2.33
C TRP A 68 7.84 4.49 1.54
N HIS A 69 6.53 4.71 1.59
CA HIS A 69 5.85 5.79 0.88
C HIS A 69 4.52 6.15 1.55
N GLN A 70 3.99 7.29 1.18
CA GLN A 70 2.61 7.70 1.43
C GLN A 70 1.86 7.66 0.10
N ASP A 71 0.61 7.23 0.10
CA ASP A 71 -0.22 7.17 -1.12
C ASP A 71 -0.60 8.57 -1.63
N GLY A 72 -0.96 9.48 -0.72
CA GLY A 72 -1.46 10.81 -1.05
C GLY A 72 -0.62 11.56 -2.10
N PRO A 73 0.72 11.65 -1.96
CA PRO A 73 1.56 12.35 -2.93
C PRO A 73 1.56 11.80 -4.35
N TYR A 74 1.12 10.55 -4.54
CA TYR A 74 0.99 9.94 -5.88
C TYR A 74 -0.37 10.19 -6.53
N TYR A 75 -1.36 10.68 -5.75
CA TYR A 75 -2.74 10.80 -6.20
C TYR A 75 -3.09 12.26 -6.54
N PHE A 76 -4.11 12.42 -7.35
CA PHE A 76 -4.64 13.74 -7.74
C PHE A 76 -5.85 14.17 -6.86
N VAL A 77 -6.05 13.49 -5.74
CA VAL A 77 -7.11 13.80 -4.77
C VAL A 77 -6.50 14.29 -3.47
N GLU A 78 -7.13 15.27 -2.85
CA GLU A 78 -6.73 15.86 -1.57
C GLU A 78 -7.88 15.75 -0.57
N GLY A 79 -7.56 15.84 0.70
CA GLY A 79 -8.52 15.85 1.80
C GLY A 79 -8.24 14.79 2.85
N GLN A 80 -8.97 14.87 3.97
CA GLN A 80 -8.79 13.99 5.11
C GLN A 80 -9.73 12.77 5.07
N GLN A 81 -10.83 12.85 4.32
CA GLN A 81 -11.80 11.77 4.19
C GLN A 81 -11.36 10.81 3.09
N ASN A 82 -10.32 10.04 3.39
CA ASN A 82 -9.79 9.02 2.51
C ASN A 82 -9.38 7.79 3.34
N VAL A 83 -9.48 6.63 2.74
CA VAL A 83 -9.07 5.36 3.35
C VAL A 83 -8.62 4.38 2.28
N SER A 84 -7.50 3.73 2.50
CA SER A 84 -7.07 2.52 1.79
C SER A 84 -7.38 1.30 2.63
N PHE A 85 -7.80 0.20 1.99
CA PHE A 85 -7.83 -1.13 2.60
C PHE A 85 -6.72 -1.97 1.96
N TRP A 86 -5.87 -2.52 2.80
CA TRP A 86 -4.94 -3.57 2.38
C TRP A 86 -5.44 -4.91 2.92
N SER A 87 -5.70 -5.85 2.02
CA SER A 87 -6.22 -7.18 2.36
C SER A 87 -5.41 -8.23 1.62
N PRO A 88 -4.89 -9.25 2.30
CA PRO A 88 -4.18 -10.33 1.67
C PRO A 88 -5.12 -11.28 0.94
N LEU A 89 -4.66 -11.85 -0.18
CA LEU A 89 -5.34 -12.94 -0.89
C LEU A 89 -4.79 -14.32 -0.53
N ASP A 90 -3.61 -14.36 0.08
CA ASP A 90 -2.96 -15.53 0.66
C ASP A 90 -2.57 -15.20 2.11
N PRO A 91 -2.41 -16.18 3.02
CA PRO A 91 -1.87 -15.91 4.36
C PRO A 91 -0.52 -15.20 4.30
N VAL A 92 -0.33 -14.17 5.10
CA VAL A 92 0.94 -13.42 5.14
C VAL A 92 1.47 -13.27 6.57
N THR A 93 2.75 -13.56 6.73
CA THR A 93 3.48 -13.45 8.01
C THR A 93 4.68 -12.51 7.90
N ASP A 94 5.44 -12.56 6.80
CA ASP A 94 6.70 -11.83 6.66
C ASP A 94 6.60 -10.60 5.74
N ALA A 95 5.92 -10.73 4.60
CA ALA A 95 5.78 -9.68 3.59
C ALA A 95 4.51 -8.85 3.78
N THR A 96 4.05 -8.72 5.02
CA THR A 96 2.85 -8.00 5.40
C THR A 96 3.01 -6.49 5.24
N LEU A 97 1.88 -5.79 5.28
CA LEU A 97 1.86 -4.33 5.34
C LEU A 97 2.49 -3.85 6.65
N ARG A 98 3.35 -2.84 6.54
CA ARG A 98 3.99 -2.16 7.66
C ARG A 98 3.62 -0.68 7.62
N CYS A 99 3.12 -0.14 8.72
CA CYS A 99 2.66 1.24 8.82
C CYS A 99 3.40 1.97 9.95
N VAL A 100 3.83 3.21 9.71
CA VAL A 100 4.37 4.07 10.76
C VAL A 100 3.21 4.79 11.43
N ALA A 101 2.97 4.48 12.71
CA ALA A 101 1.88 5.05 13.47
C ALA A 101 1.98 6.58 13.55
N GLY A 102 0.87 7.28 13.29
CA GLY A 102 0.80 8.74 13.39
C GLY A 102 1.41 9.52 12.22
N SER A 103 2.03 8.86 11.23
CA SER A 103 2.71 9.55 10.12
C SER A 103 1.78 10.36 9.21
N HIS A 104 0.48 10.07 9.19
CA HIS A 104 -0.53 10.87 8.48
C HIS A 104 -0.75 12.27 9.08
N LEU A 105 -0.21 12.52 10.28
CA LEU A 105 -0.28 13.83 10.95
C LEU A 105 0.97 14.69 10.72
N TRP A 106 1.93 14.22 9.93
CA TRP A 106 3.11 15.00 9.63
C TRP A 106 2.76 16.26 8.83
N GLU A 107 3.45 17.36 9.12
CA GLU A 107 3.20 18.66 8.49
C GLU A 107 3.47 18.67 6.98
N LYS A 108 4.39 17.84 6.54
CA LYS A 108 4.75 17.70 5.13
C LYS A 108 4.67 16.25 4.69
N PRO A 109 4.19 16.00 3.48
CA PRO A 109 4.21 14.66 2.91
C PRO A 109 5.64 14.20 2.58
N VAL A 110 5.81 12.90 2.50
CA VAL A 110 7.06 12.27 2.08
C VAL A 110 7.18 12.32 0.56
N LEU A 111 8.39 12.53 0.08
CA LEU A 111 8.71 12.62 -1.35
C LEU A 111 8.29 11.35 -2.11
N PRO A 112 7.39 11.44 -3.09
CA PRO A 112 7.05 10.29 -3.91
C PRO A 112 8.18 9.94 -4.86
N THR A 113 8.52 8.65 -4.91
CA THR A 113 9.64 8.14 -5.72
C THR A 113 9.18 7.08 -6.72
N LYS A 114 9.91 6.96 -7.82
CA LYS A 114 9.75 5.86 -8.78
C LYS A 114 10.37 4.61 -8.18
N TRP A 115 9.58 3.64 -7.79
CA TRP A 115 10.04 2.46 -7.04
C TRP A 115 11.18 1.68 -7.72
N ALA A 116 11.10 1.52 -9.03
CA ALA A 116 12.12 0.77 -9.77
C ALA A 116 13.48 1.48 -9.81
N LYS A 117 13.51 2.82 -9.75
CA LYS A 117 14.73 3.63 -9.92
C LYS A 117 15.13 4.39 -8.67
N ASN A 118 14.24 4.47 -7.69
CA ASN A 118 14.40 5.31 -6.50
C ASN A 118 14.71 6.80 -6.82
N GLU A 119 14.10 7.29 -7.90
CA GLU A 119 14.20 8.68 -8.33
C GLU A 119 12.95 9.45 -7.93
N PRO A 120 13.06 10.73 -7.56
CA PRO A 120 11.90 11.59 -7.30
C PRO A 120 10.96 11.66 -8.51
N PHE A 121 9.64 11.74 -8.25
CA PHE A 121 8.65 12.09 -9.26
C PHE A 121 8.58 13.60 -9.49
N PHE A 122 8.82 14.41 -8.43
CA PHE A 122 8.65 15.85 -8.41
C PHE A 122 9.87 16.52 -7.80
N ASP A 123 9.86 17.88 -7.79
CA ASP A 123 10.84 18.67 -7.04
C ASP A 123 10.81 18.28 -5.55
N PRO A 124 11.94 17.92 -4.96
CA PRO A 124 11.99 17.53 -3.56
C PRO A 124 11.63 18.63 -2.55
N ALA A 125 11.73 19.90 -2.93
CA ALA A 125 11.67 21.03 -2.00
C ALA A 125 10.44 21.07 -1.08
N PRO A 126 9.20 20.74 -1.51
CA PRO A 126 8.04 20.77 -0.63
C PRO A 126 7.88 19.50 0.25
N TYR A 127 8.68 18.46 0.04
CA TYR A 127 8.52 17.15 0.66
C TYR A 127 9.56 16.89 1.75
N LEU A 128 9.23 15.94 2.64
CA LEU A 128 10.22 15.28 3.49
C LEU A 128 10.99 14.24 2.67
N ALA A 129 12.26 14.05 2.96
CA ALA A 129 12.99 12.88 2.46
C ALA A 129 12.31 11.59 2.94
N VAL A 130 12.39 10.53 2.14
CA VAL A 130 11.88 9.22 2.58
C VAL A 130 12.72 8.75 3.77
N PRO A 131 12.12 8.58 4.96
CA PRO A 131 12.87 8.13 6.13
C PRO A 131 13.18 6.63 6.04
N ASP A 132 14.07 6.17 6.91
CA ASP A 132 14.25 4.75 7.21
C ASP A 132 13.64 4.46 8.59
N PRO A 133 12.35 4.08 8.67
CA PRO A 133 11.68 3.90 9.95
C PRO A 133 12.31 2.85 10.86
N ASP A 134 12.94 1.82 10.30
CA ASP A 134 13.64 0.80 11.09
C ASP A 134 14.91 1.38 11.73
N ALA A 135 15.72 2.12 10.98
CA ALA A 135 16.94 2.75 11.49
C ALA A 135 16.66 3.91 12.46
N GLU A 136 15.56 4.63 12.25
CA GLU A 136 15.14 5.76 13.06
C GLU A 136 14.32 5.37 14.30
N GLY A 137 14.02 4.09 14.48
CA GLY A 137 13.27 3.58 15.64
C GLY A 137 11.84 4.09 15.74
N MET A 138 11.18 4.30 14.60
CA MET A 138 9.79 4.74 14.56
C MET A 138 8.82 3.67 15.05
N ASP A 139 7.62 4.06 15.50
CA ASP A 139 6.56 3.13 15.91
C ASP A 139 5.94 2.45 14.68
N ILE A 140 6.52 1.31 14.29
CA ILE A 140 6.06 0.52 13.16
C ILE A 140 5.05 -0.50 13.65
N ARG A 141 3.90 -0.54 12.97
CA ARG A 141 2.84 -1.54 13.17
C ARG A 141 2.81 -2.47 11.99
N GLU A 142 2.77 -3.78 12.28
CA GLU A 142 2.64 -4.84 11.28
C GLU A 142 1.82 -6.00 11.85
N TRP A 143 1.17 -6.79 10.98
CA TRP A 143 0.22 -7.82 11.40
C TRP A 143 0.42 -9.09 10.56
N GLU A 144 0.35 -10.24 11.20
CA GLU A 144 0.08 -11.49 10.51
C GLU A 144 -1.39 -11.52 10.11
N MET A 145 -1.69 -11.87 8.88
CA MET A 145 -3.05 -11.75 8.34
C MET A 145 -3.42 -12.94 7.47
N GLU A 146 -4.71 -13.26 7.50
CA GLU A 146 -5.34 -14.28 6.68
C GLU A 146 -6.27 -13.63 5.63
N PRO A 147 -6.62 -14.36 4.54
CA PRO A 147 -7.64 -13.89 3.61
C PRO A 147 -8.96 -13.57 4.31
N GLY A 148 -9.46 -12.35 4.09
CA GLY A 148 -10.63 -11.81 4.79
C GLY A 148 -10.30 -10.76 5.84
N ASP A 149 -9.06 -10.72 6.33
CA ASP A 149 -8.59 -9.60 7.14
C ASP A 149 -8.33 -8.37 6.29
N ALA A 150 -8.37 -7.20 6.91
CA ALA A 150 -8.00 -5.94 6.26
C ALA A 150 -7.38 -4.95 7.25
N VAL A 151 -6.37 -4.23 6.79
CA VAL A 151 -5.86 -3.02 7.48
C VAL A 151 -6.41 -1.80 6.76
N ALA A 152 -7.13 -0.94 7.48
CA ALA A 152 -7.60 0.33 6.98
C ALA A 152 -6.64 1.46 7.39
N PHE A 153 -6.23 2.29 6.46
CA PHE A 153 -5.30 3.39 6.74
C PHE A 153 -5.55 4.61 5.85
N ASN A 154 -5.18 5.78 6.35
CA ASN A 154 -5.27 7.04 5.61
C ASN A 154 -4.16 7.14 4.56
N TYR A 155 -4.40 7.82 3.44
CA TYR A 155 -3.42 8.04 2.36
C TYR A 155 -2.13 8.73 2.81
N GLY A 156 -2.15 9.42 3.94
CA GLY A 156 -0.99 10.03 4.58
C GLY A 156 -0.17 9.08 5.47
N ILE A 157 -0.58 7.83 5.67
CA ILE A 157 0.22 6.87 6.43
C ILE A 157 1.45 6.47 5.62
N LEU A 158 2.63 6.65 6.23
CA LEU A 158 3.87 6.09 5.70
C LEU A 158 3.83 4.58 5.87
N HIS A 159 3.89 3.87 4.76
CA HIS A 159 3.80 2.41 4.76
C HIS A 159 4.71 1.78 3.71
N GLY A 160 4.92 0.50 3.86
CA GLY A 160 5.76 -0.31 2.98
C GLY A 160 5.59 -1.79 3.30
N ALA A 161 6.36 -2.64 2.65
CA ALA A 161 6.38 -4.07 2.96
C ALA A 161 7.74 -4.68 2.59
N ARG A 162 8.19 -5.66 3.36
CA ARG A 162 9.41 -6.43 3.03
C ARG A 162 9.22 -7.23 1.74
N GLY A 163 10.33 -7.72 1.20
CA GLY A 163 10.30 -8.75 0.18
C GLY A 163 9.70 -10.05 0.73
N ASN A 164 9.21 -10.90 -0.14
CA ASN A 164 8.75 -12.23 0.23
C ASN A 164 9.93 -13.20 0.22
N THR A 165 10.51 -13.50 1.38
CA THR A 165 11.65 -14.40 1.53
C THR A 165 11.25 -15.87 1.67
N ALA A 166 9.95 -16.17 1.79
CA ALA A 166 9.44 -17.52 1.90
C ALA A 166 9.91 -18.43 0.74
N ALA A 167 10.03 -19.71 1.02
CA ALA A 167 10.42 -20.70 0.01
C ALA A 167 9.26 -21.10 -0.92
N ALA A 168 8.03 -20.96 -0.43
CA ALA A 168 6.78 -21.24 -1.12
C ALA A 168 5.72 -20.15 -0.76
N ARG A 169 4.67 -20.07 -1.57
CA ARG A 169 3.47 -19.30 -1.28
C ARG A 169 2.70 -19.95 -0.15
#